data_b9ee8a83fa30b01447c14fafbdd5f022
#
_entry.id   b9ee8a83fa30b01447c14fafbdd5f022
#
_cell.length_a   1.000
_cell.length_b   1.000
_cell.length_c   1.000
_cell.angle_alpha   90.00
_cell.angle_beta   90.00
_cell.angle_gamma   90.00
#
_symmetry.space_group_name_H-M   'P 1'
#
loop_
_entity.id
_entity.type
_entity.pdbx_description
1 polymer ?
#
loop_
_entity_poly.entity_id
_entity_poly.type
_entity_poly.pdbx_seq_one_letter_code
_entity_poly.pdbx_strand_id
1 'polypeptide(L)'
;MAVVKELIRTEENGAISFGDYELAQKSKLSDYQHQGDMYKVKTFKEITKLERNGMFVYESVPGTAVFNLTQSEAQMDFHVEGPEDAQITVEMEPDTEYEVFIAVSYTHLRAHETELHL
;
A
#
# COMPACT_ATOMS: atom_id res chain seq x y z
N MET A 1 6.28 6.14 -14.54
CA MET A 1 5.78 5.93 -13.18
C MET A 1 6.69 4.95 -12.46
N ALA A 2 6.80 5.08 -11.17
CA ALA A 2 7.74 4.28 -10.38
C ALA A 2 7.07 3.04 -9.79
N VAL A 3 7.86 2.01 -9.61
CA VAL A 3 7.45 0.78 -8.92
C VAL A 3 8.52 0.41 -7.91
N VAL A 4 8.18 -0.49 -6.98
CA VAL A 4 9.12 -1.00 -6.00
C VAL A 4 9.60 -2.36 -6.47
N LYS A 5 10.77 -2.40 -7.11
CA LYS A 5 11.27 -3.61 -7.75
C LYS A 5 11.56 -4.74 -6.78
N GLU A 6 11.97 -4.42 -5.58
CA GLU A 6 12.20 -5.41 -4.52
C GLU A 6 10.92 -5.86 -3.82
N LEU A 7 9.76 -5.41 -4.29
CA LEU A 7 8.40 -5.68 -3.82
C LEU A 7 8.05 -4.92 -2.55
N ILE A 8 8.97 -4.78 -1.61
CA ILE A 8 8.82 -3.99 -0.39
C ILE A 8 10.19 -3.53 0.07
N ARG A 9 10.26 -2.31 0.60
CA ARG A 9 11.51 -1.78 1.15
C ARG A 9 11.22 -0.79 2.27
N THR A 10 12.22 -0.55 3.12
CA THR A 10 12.19 0.47 4.16
C THR A 10 12.90 1.72 3.64
N GLU A 11 12.24 2.87 3.75
CA GLU A 11 12.82 4.15 3.36
C GLU A 11 13.68 4.74 4.47
N GLU A 12 14.50 5.74 4.14
CA GLU A 12 15.41 6.36 5.11
C GLU A 12 14.67 6.97 6.30
N ASN A 13 13.46 7.47 6.08
CA ASN A 13 12.65 8.08 7.14
C ASN A 13 11.87 7.06 7.98
N GLY A 14 12.08 5.76 7.76
CA GLY A 14 11.37 4.70 8.47
C GLY A 14 10.04 4.30 7.88
N ALA A 15 9.62 4.93 6.80
CA ALA A 15 8.40 4.55 6.10
C ALA A 15 8.61 3.30 5.25
N ILE A 16 7.52 2.69 4.79
CA ILE A 16 7.54 1.52 3.92
C ILE A 16 7.04 1.90 2.53
N SER A 17 7.72 1.37 1.51
CA SER A 17 7.25 1.44 0.13
C SER A 17 7.10 0.02 -0.40
N PHE A 18 6.07 -0.22 -1.20
CA PHE A 18 5.79 -1.56 -1.72
C PHE A 18 4.96 -1.52 -2.99
N GLY A 19 4.97 -2.64 -3.72
CA GLY A 19 4.13 -2.85 -4.89
C GLY A 19 4.84 -2.66 -6.22
N ASP A 20 4.57 -3.58 -7.16
CA ASP A 20 5.07 -3.50 -8.52
C ASP A 20 3.97 -3.92 -9.49
N TYR A 21 3.25 -2.93 -9.99
CA TYR A 21 2.12 -3.17 -10.90
C TYR A 21 2.55 -3.47 -12.34
N GLU A 22 3.85 -3.40 -12.62
CA GLU A 22 4.37 -3.73 -13.95
C GLU A 22 4.58 -5.22 -14.17
N LEU A 23 4.55 -6.01 -13.09
CA LEU A 23 4.73 -7.45 -13.20
C LEU A 23 3.53 -8.10 -13.87
N ALA A 24 3.81 -8.97 -14.85
CA ALA A 24 2.76 -9.70 -15.55
C ALA A 24 2.18 -10.84 -14.71
N GLN A 25 2.98 -11.38 -13.78
CA GLN A 25 2.59 -12.49 -12.93
C GLN A 25 2.76 -12.13 -11.47
N LYS A 26 1.89 -12.70 -10.64
CA LYS A 26 1.87 -12.46 -9.20
C LYS A 26 3.20 -12.81 -8.56
N SER A 27 3.72 -11.89 -7.76
CA SER A 27 4.89 -12.10 -6.94
C SER A 27 4.54 -11.85 -5.48
N LYS A 28 5.18 -12.59 -4.59
CA LYS A 28 4.95 -12.50 -3.15
C LYS A 28 6.28 -12.45 -2.42
N LEU A 29 6.32 -11.66 -1.35
CA LEU A 29 7.42 -11.66 -0.41
C LEU A 29 6.84 -11.71 0.99
N SER A 30 7.27 -12.69 1.79
CA SER A 30 6.77 -12.90 3.15
C SER A 30 7.87 -12.63 4.16
N ASP A 31 7.46 -12.43 5.42
CA ASP A 31 8.39 -12.33 6.55
C ASP A 31 9.37 -11.15 6.44
N TYR A 32 8.91 -10.06 5.84
CA TYR A 32 9.71 -8.85 5.78
C TYR A 32 9.62 -8.12 7.12
N GLN A 33 10.73 -8.01 7.83
CA GLN A 33 10.76 -7.39 9.15
C GLN A 33 10.92 -5.88 9.06
N HIS A 34 10.07 -5.16 9.77
CA HIS A 34 10.14 -3.71 9.83
C HIS A 34 9.57 -3.24 11.16
N GLN A 35 10.43 -2.58 11.97
CA GLN A 35 10.05 -2.01 13.27
C GLN A 35 9.31 -3.00 14.18
N GLY A 36 9.77 -4.24 14.22
CA GLY A 36 9.21 -5.28 15.08
C GLY A 36 8.03 -6.01 14.51
N ASP A 37 7.55 -5.63 13.33
CA ASP A 37 6.43 -6.29 12.67
C ASP A 37 6.89 -7.10 11.48
N MET A 38 6.09 -8.10 11.10
CA MET A 38 6.33 -8.95 9.95
C MET A 38 5.34 -8.62 8.85
N TYR A 39 5.85 -8.25 7.68
CA TYR A 39 5.03 -7.86 6.55
C TYR A 39 5.06 -8.90 5.45
N LYS A 40 3.95 -8.97 4.73
CA LYS A 40 3.83 -9.79 3.53
C LYS A 40 3.21 -8.95 2.43
N VAL A 41 3.82 -8.97 1.25
CA VAL A 41 3.29 -8.27 0.08
C VAL A 41 2.98 -9.26 -1.03
N LYS A 42 1.91 -9.00 -1.74
CA LYS A 42 1.54 -9.71 -2.97
C LYS A 42 1.22 -8.64 -4.00
N THR A 43 1.88 -8.69 -5.15
CA THR A 43 1.71 -7.63 -6.13
C THR A 43 1.94 -8.12 -7.55
N PHE A 44 1.17 -7.59 -8.46
CA PHE A 44 1.35 -7.67 -9.91
C PHE A 44 0.33 -6.74 -10.55
N LYS A 45 0.17 -6.81 -11.88
CA LYS A 45 -0.69 -5.85 -12.60
C LYS A 45 -2.14 -5.82 -12.13
N GLU A 46 -2.66 -6.91 -11.56
CA GLU A 46 -4.08 -7.01 -11.21
C GLU A 46 -4.37 -6.67 -9.76
N ILE A 47 -3.40 -6.73 -8.87
CA ILE A 47 -3.61 -6.46 -7.46
C ILE A 47 -2.30 -6.12 -6.75
N THR A 48 -2.38 -5.25 -5.75
CA THR A 48 -1.31 -5.05 -4.78
C THR A 48 -1.94 -5.16 -3.39
N LYS A 49 -1.36 -6.00 -2.53
CA LYS A 49 -1.89 -6.25 -1.20
C LYS A 49 -0.75 -6.31 -0.18
N LEU A 50 -0.95 -5.67 0.95
CA LEU A 50 -0.01 -5.69 2.07
C LEU A 50 -0.68 -6.20 3.33
N GLU A 51 -0.01 -7.11 4.04
CA GLU A 51 -0.43 -7.60 5.34
C GLU A 51 0.67 -7.34 6.36
N ARG A 52 0.29 -7.05 7.59
CA ARG A 52 1.20 -6.87 8.73
C ARG A 52 0.78 -7.83 9.82
N ASN A 53 1.70 -8.71 10.24
CA ASN A 53 1.43 -9.74 11.25
C ASN A 53 0.20 -10.57 10.92
N GLY A 54 0.02 -10.87 9.62
CA GLY A 54 -1.11 -11.65 9.14
C GLY A 54 -2.41 -10.88 8.99
N MET A 55 -2.41 -9.58 9.27
CA MET A 55 -3.61 -8.75 9.20
C MET A 55 -3.56 -7.82 7.99
N PHE A 56 -4.70 -7.64 7.35
CA PHE A 56 -4.84 -6.79 6.19
C PHE A 56 -4.47 -5.34 6.50
N VAL A 57 -3.68 -4.71 5.62
CA VAL A 57 -3.32 -3.28 5.74
C VAL A 57 -3.77 -2.49 4.53
N TYR A 58 -3.49 -2.98 3.33
CA TYR A 58 -3.73 -2.25 2.08
C TYR A 58 -4.05 -3.22 0.96
N GLU A 59 -4.96 -2.81 0.09
CA GLU A 59 -5.22 -3.54 -1.15
C GLU A 59 -5.64 -2.57 -2.24
N SER A 60 -5.14 -2.80 -3.44
CA SER A 60 -5.63 -2.05 -4.61
C SER A 60 -5.94 -3.00 -5.74
N VAL A 61 -6.97 -2.66 -6.52
CA VAL A 61 -7.38 -3.38 -7.73
C VAL A 61 -7.66 -2.32 -8.80
N PRO A 62 -6.93 -2.32 -9.91
CA PRO A 62 -5.76 -3.11 -10.24
C PRO A 62 -4.54 -2.77 -9.37
N GLY A 63 -3.39 -3.40 -9.68
CA GLY A 63 -2.17 -3.18 -8.91
C GLY A 63 -1.67 -1.75 -8.93
N THR A 64 -1.04 -1.35 -7.84
CA THR A 64 -0.42 -0.04 -7.68
C THR A 64 0.93 -0.18 -7.00
N ALA A 65 1.67 0.91 -6.92
CA ALA A 65 2.83 1.03 -6.06
C ALA A 65 2.54 2.07 -4.99
N VAL A 66 2.96 1.81 -3.77
CA VAL A 66 2.73 2.70 -2.63
C VAL A 66 4.07 3.12 -2.07
N PHE A 67 4.23 4.43 -1.86
CA PHE A 67 5.49 5.00 -1.41
C PHE A 67 5.30 5.75 -0.10
N ASN A 68 6.26 5.55 0.79
CA ASN A 68 6.35 6.30 2.06
C ASN A 68 5.11 6.13 2.95
N LEU A 69 4.61 4.89 3.04
CA LEU A 69 3.52 4.61 3.96
C LEU A 69 3.99 4.77 5.40
N THR A 70 3.34 5.65 6.13
CA THR A 70 3.52 5.81 7.57
C THR A 70 2.17 5.71 8.25
N GLN A 71 2.15 5.13 9.43
CA GLN A 71 0.93 4.99 10.21
C GLN A 71 1.23 5.27 11.68
N SER A 72 0.46 6.16 12.27
CA SER A 72 0.47 6.43 13.70
C SER A 72 -0.90 6.08 14.28
N GLU A 73 -1.14 6.42 15.56
CA GLU A 73 -2.40 6.06 16.22
C GLU A 73 -3.65 6.59 15.51
N ALA A 74 -3.54 7.76 14.87
CA ALA A 74 -4.69 8.42 14.27
C ALA A 74 -4.44 8.93 12.85
N GLN A 75 -3.31 8.57 12.23
CA GLN A 75 -2.96 9.12 10.93
C GLN A 75 -2.28 8.09 10.05
N MET A 76 -2.63 8.10 8.78
CA MET A 76 -1.98 7.27 7.76
C MET A 76 -1.68 8.15 6.56
N ASP A 77 -0.41 8.16 6.14
CA ASP A 77 0.06 8.92 4.98
C ASP A 77 0.67 7.98 3.98
N PHE A 78 0.35 8.13 2.71
CA PHE A 78 1.04 7.39 1.65
C PHE A 78 0.81 8.03 0.29
N HIS A 79 1.70 7.70 -0.64
CA HIS A 79 1.67 8.16 -2.02
C HIS A 79 1.43 6.95 -2.92
N VAL A 80 0.47 7.06 -3.84
CA VAL A 80 0.09 5.95 -4.73
C VAL A 80 0.44 6.30 -6.17
N GLU A 81 1.05 5.35 -6.87
CA GLU A 81 1.29 5.44 -8.30
C GLU A 81 0.72 4.22 -9.01
N GLY A 82 0.13 4.43 -10.17
CA GLY A 82 -0.45 3.34 -10.94
C GLY A 82 -0.81 3.79 -12.35
N PRO A 83 -1.06 2.82 -13.26
CA PRO A 83 -1.29 3.12 -14.68
C PRO A 83 -2.73 3.50 -14.99
N GLU A 84 -3.67 3.28 -14.08
CA GLU A 84 -5.08 3.54 -14.33
C GLU A 84 -5.83 3.71 -13.01
N ASP A 85 -7.11 4.02 -13.07
CA ASP A 85 -7.96 4.13 -11.88
C ASP A 85 -7.91 2.83 -11.09
N ALA A 86 -7.84 2.96 -9.77
CA ALA A 86 -7.80 1.81 -8.88
C ALA A 86 -8.72 2.04 -7.68
N GLN A 87 -9.33 0.95 -7.22
CA GLN A 87 -10.05 0.95 -5.96
C GLN A 87 -9.06 0.59 -4.87
N ILE A 88 -8.95 1.44 -3.87
CA ILE A 88 -7.99 1.29 -2.78
C ILE A 88 -8.76 1.05 -1.49
N THR A 89 -8.39 -0.01 -0.78
CA THR A 89 -8.97 -0.38 0.49
C THR A 89 -7.87 -0.41 1.54
N VAL A 90 -8.07 0.28 2.64
CA VAL A 90 -7.14 0.25 3.77
C VAL A 90 -7.89 -0.17 5.03
N GLU A 91 -7.23 -0.91 5.90
CA GLU A 91 -7.81 -1.39 7.13
C GLU A 91 -7.23 -0.60 8.30
N MET A 92 -8.10 -0.17 9.20
CA MET A 92 -7.73 0.59 10.38
C MET A 92 -8.36 -0.04 11.62
N GLU A 93 -7.81 0.30 12.79
CA GLU A 93 -8.32 -0.26 14.03
C GLU A 93 -9.75 0.24 14.30
N PRO A 94 -10.63 -0.65 14.77
CA PRO A 94 -11.99 -0.24 15.13
C PRO A 94 -11.99 0.81 16.24
N ASP A 95 -13.03 1.67 16.24
CA ASP A 95 -13.27 2.70 17.25
C ASP A 95 -12.17 3.75 17.35
N THR A 96 -11.32 3.85 16.33
CA THR A 96 -10.27 4.86 16.26
C THR A 96 -10.55 5.78 15.08
N GLU A 97 -10.52 7.08 15.32
CA GLU A 97 -10.63 8.05 14.24
C GLU A 97 -9.27 8.20 13.57
N TYR A 98 -9.23 8.09 12.24
CA TYR A 98 -8.02 8.22 11.47
C TYR A 98 -8.12 9.36 10.47
N GLU A 99 -7.01 10.05 10.26
CA GLU A 99 -6.84 10.90 9.11
C GLU A 99 -5.97 10.16 8.10
N VAL A 100 -6.45 10.06 6.86
CA VAL A 100 -5.73 9.36 5.80
C VAL A 100 -5.38 10.35 4.71
N PHE A 101 -4.08 10.45 4.41
CA PHE A 101 -3.56 11.36 3.40
C PHE A 101 -3.00 10.55 2.25
N ILE A 102 -3.62 10.68 1.09
CA ILE A 102 -3.23 9.95 -0.12
C ILE A 102 -2.79 10.96 -1.17
N ALA A 103 -1.54 10.86 -1.61
CA ALA A 103 -1.07 11.61 -2.76
C ALA A 103 -1.09 10.70 -3.98
N VAL A 104 -1.58 11.22 -5.11
CA VAL A 104 -1.78 10.44 -6.32
C VAL A 104 -0.96 11.06 -7.45
N SER A 105 -0.16 10.24 -8.14
CA SER A 105 0.76 10.70 -9.17
C SER A 105 0.45 10.21 -10.56
N TYR A 106 -0.81 9.97 -10.88
CA TYR A 106 -1.16 9.70 -12.27
C TYR A 106 -2.58 10.21 -12.57
N THR A 107 -2.92 10.24 -13.85
CA THR A 107 -4.08 11.00 -14.30
C THR A 107 -5.44 10.35 -14.04
N HIS A 108 -5.49 9.06 -13.73
CA HIS A 108 -6.75 8.35 -13.68
C HIS A 108 -7.20 7.85 -12.30
N LEU A 109 -6.35 7.96 -11.26
CA LEU A 109 -6.75 7.57 -9.91
C LEU A 109 -7.65 8.64 -9.32
N ARG A 110 -8.81 8.22 -8.80
CA ARG A 110 -9.80 9.14 -8.22
C ARG A 110 -9.90 8.91 -6.72
N ALA A 111 -9.77 9.98 -5.94
CA ALA A 111 -9.78 9.90 -4.49
C ALA A 111 -11.07 9.30 -3.93
N HIS A 112 -12.21 9.54 -4.59
CA HIS A 112 -13.48 9.01 -4.13
C HIS A 112 -13.63 7.49 -4.28
N GLU A 113 -12.65 6.84 -4.90
CA GLU A 113 -12.61 5.38 -5.00
C GLU A 113 -11.85 4.72 -3.84
N THR A 114 -11.41 5.51 -2.86
CA THR A 114 -10.75 5.00 -1.68
C THR A 114 -11.78 4.54 -0.67
N GLU A 115 -11.65 3.31 -0.19
CA GLU A 115 -12.50 2.75 0.85
C GLU A 115 -11.70 2.57 2.13
N LEU A 116 -12.32 2.88 3.28
CA LEU A 116 -11.70 2.73 4.59
C LEU A 116 -12.48 1.71 5.41
N HIS A 117 -11.76 0.76 6.01
CA HIS A 117 -12.35 -0.26 6.90
C HIS A 117 -11.93 0.04 8.33
N LEU A 118 -12.86 0.43 9.13
CA LEU A 118 -12.63 0.81 10.54
C LEU A 118 -13.05 -0.30 11.49
#